data_e56b9c7add2a5a3f500c7ec74542c491
#
_entry.id   e56b9c7add2a5a3f500c7ec74542c491
#
_cell.length_a   1.000
_cell.length_b   1.000
_cell.length_c   1.000
_cell.angle_alpha   90.00
_cell.angle_beta   90.00
_cell.angle_gamma   90.00
#
_symmetry.space_group_name_H-M   'P 1'
#
loop_
_entity.id
_entity.type
_entity.pdbx_description
1 polymer ?
#
loop_
_entity_poly.entity_id
_entity_poly.type
_entity_poly.pdbx_seq_one_letter_code
_entity_poly.pdbx_strand_id
1 'polypeptide(L)'
;MEAFKPLPALLELLSGDAAVVDGTLTIPPGHLDAFAAAGLYGAFAPKEVGGLELGFTDACNLVEQLAGACLTTTFVWLQHFRLLSTLLDSDSPENLRSMLPSVISGRVKGGISLGGLLPGPARLTTVATDDGWLLNGDAPWVSGWGIVDKLVVKAREGTKSVASFVLDAALCEGLSVTPLRLSAMNASATVTLTFSDVKVPSDRYVGSQPYAPGLERPEGLRVNGSLALGVARRCCDLIGPSVLDDELRVTREELDNARAEAIHVARARASALAVRCAHVLAVSTGSRSAISGDVAERSTREASLLLVFASRPSIKTALLDRMINGS
;
A
#
# COMPACT_ATOMS: atom_id res chain seq x y z
N MET A 1 9.64 22.73 -3.65
CA MET A 1 8.21 22.46 -3.36
C MET A 1 7.67 23.61 -2.55
N GLU A 2 6.74 24.41 -3.08
CA GLU A 2 5.88 25.22 -2.22
C GLU A 2 5.28 24.27 -1.20
N ALA A 3 5.47 24.54 0.10
CA ALA A 3 5.06 23.61 1.15
C ALA A 3 3.56 23.29 0.96
N PHE A 4 3.23 22.01 0.81
CA PHE A 4 1.85 21.55 0.73
C PHE A 4 1.15 21.96 2.04
N LYS A 5 0.40 23.07 2.02
CA LYS A 5 -0.12 23.77 3.20
C LYS A 5 -0.89 22.89 4.19
N PRO A 6 -1.70 21.90 3.74
CA PRO A 6 -2.42 21.01 4.66
C PRO A 6 -1.54 19.99 5.39
N LEU A 7 -0.30 19.77 4.95
CA LEU A 7 0.53 18.66 5.43
C LEU A 7 0.85 18.73 6.93
N PRO A 8 1.27 19.87 7.53
CA PRO A 8 1.61 19.89 8.95
C PRO A 8 0.45 19.47 9.85
N ALA A 9 -0.75 20.01 9.63
CA ALA A 9 -1.94 19.65 10.41
C ALA A 9 -2.35 18.18 10.22
N LEU A 10 -2.19 17.66 9.01
CA LEU A 10 -2.45 16.24 8.72
C LEU A 10 -1.45 15.33 9.44
N LEU A 11 -0.16 15.67 9.44
CA LEU A 11 0.86 14.91 10.15
C LEU A 11 0.62 14.93 11.66
N GLU A 12 0.22 16.06 12.23
CA GLU A 12 -0.13 16.19 13.64
C GLU A 12 -1.33 15.29 13.99
N LEU A 13 -2.42 15.34 13.20
CA LEU A 13 -3.58 14.46 13.39
C LEU A 13 -3.18 12.99 13.37
N LEU A 14 -2.47 12.56 12.32
CA LEU A 14 -2.09 11.16 12.14
C LEU A 14 -1.15 10.65 13.25
N SER A 15 -0.19 11.46 13.65
CA SER A 15 0.77 11.08 14.71
C SER A 15 0.12 11.05 16.08
N GLY A 16 -0.79 11.99 16.35
CA GLY A 16 -1.57 12.04 17.59
C GLY A 16 -2.44 10.80 17.81
N ASP A 17 -3.06 10.33 16.75
CA ASP A 17 -3.97 9.17 16.80
C ASP A 17 -3.29 7.83 16.50
N ALA A 18 -1.99 7.81 16.17
CA ALA A 18 -1.32 6.60 15.69
C ALA A 18 -1.35 5.43 16.70
N ALA A 19 -1.33 5.71 18.00
CA ALA A 19 -1.47 4.69 19.05
C ALA A 19 -2.92 4.12 19.11
N VAL A 20 -3.92 4.96 18.88
CA VAL A 20 -5.34 4.55 18.80
C VAL A 20 -5.54 3.66 17.58
N VAL A 21 -5.03 4.06 16.41
CA VAL A 21 -5.10 3.26 15.17
C VAL A 21 -4.42 1.90 15.35
N ASP A 22 -3.28 1.86 16.04
CA ASP A 22 -2.58 0.60 16.32
C ASP A 22 -3.37 -0.33 17.26
N GLY A 23 -4.02 0.23 18.28
CA GLY A 23 -4.80 -0.52 19.27
C GLY A 23 -6.21 -0.92 18.82
N THR A 24 -6.71 -0.38 17.70
CA THR A 24 -8.04 -0.66 17.16
C THR A 24 -7.98 -1.52 15.90
N LEU A 25 -9.13 -1.98 15.43
CA LEU A 25 -9.25 -2.71 14.15
C LEU A 25 -9.71 -1.81 13.01
N THR A 26 -9.80 -0.49 13.24
CA THR A 26 -10.33 0.48 12.26
C THR A 26 -9.52 1.76 12.24
N ILE A 27 -9.45 2.40 11.07
CA ILE A 27 -8.93 3.75 10.91
C ILE A 27 -10.06 4.73 11.26
N PRO A 28 -9.81 5.75 12.12
CA PRO A 28 -10.81 6.78 12.39
C PRO A 28 -11.28 7.45 11.09
N PRO A 29 -12.60 7.63 10.88
CA PRO A 29 -13.12 8.28 9.67
C PRO A 29 -12.50 9.66 9.43
N GLY A 30 -12.24 10.44 10.47
CA GLY A 30 -11.61 11.75 10.38
C GLY A 30 -10.24 11.77 9.69
N HIS A 31 -9.47 10.67 9.73
CA HIS A 31 -8.23 10.55 8.96
C HIS A 31 -8.50 10.55 7.45
N LEU A 32 -9.47 9.76 7.01
CA LEU A 32 -9.83 9.64 5.60
C LEU A 32 -10.46 10.93 5.08
N ASP A 33 -11.25 11.60 5.91
CA ASP A 33 -11.84 12.91 5.60
C ASP A 33 -10.76 13.99 5.50
N ALA A 34 -9.75 13.97 6.36
CA ALA A 34 -8.61 14.89 6.30
C ALA A 34 -7.79 14.68 5.02
N PHE A 35 -7.57 13.41 4.58
CA PHE A 35 -6.95 13.13 3.28
C PHE A 35 -7.78 13.67 2.12
N ALA A 36 -9.11 13.54 2.17
CA ALA A 36 -10.02 14.06 1.14
C ALA A 36 -9.98 15.60 1.11
N ALA A 37 -10.09 16.26 2.27
CA ALA A 37 -10.04 17.71 2.40
C ALA A 37 -8.69 18.29 1.90
N ALA A 38 -7.59 17.54 2.05
CA ALA A 38 -6.28 17.87 1.54
C ALA A 38 -6.10 17.57 0.04
N GLY A 39 -7.11 17.00 -0.64
CA GLY A 39 -7.02 16.60 -2.05
C GLY A 39 -6.13 15.41 -2.34
N LEU A 40 -5.72 14.67 -1.30
CA LEU A 40 -4.70 13.62 -1.43
C LEU A 40 -5.19 12.38 -2.19
N TYR A 41 -6.50 12.18 -2.33
CA TYR A 41 -7.03 11.11 -3.20
C TYR A 41 -6.77 11.40 -4.69
N GLY A 42 -6.63 12.67 -5.09
CA GLY A 42 -6.21 13.10 -6.40
C GLY A 42 -4.71 13.40 -6.54
N ALA A 43 -3.86 13.00 -5.57
CA ALA A 43 -2.46 13.40 -5.52
C ALA A 43 -1.68 13.14 -6.82
N PHE A 44 -1.95 12.04 -7.50
CA PHE A 44 -1.24 11.62 -8.71
C PHE A 44 -2.06 11.79 -9.99
N ALA A 45 -3.30 12.29 -9.88
CA ALA A 45 -4.11 12.60 -11.05
C ALA A 45 -3.67 13.91 -11.67
N PRO A 46 -3.76 14.06 -13.02
CA PRO A 46 -3.51 15.31 -13.71
C PRO A 46 -4.40 16.45 -13.20
N LYS A 47 -3.91 17.69 -13.29
CA LYS A 47 -4.66 18.89 -12.89
C LYS A 47 -5.93 19.10 -13.73
N GLU A 48 -5.88 18.71 -14.99
CA GLU A 48 -6.99 18.82 -15.95
C GLU A 48 -8.24 18.06 -15.49
N VAL A 49 -8.07 17.00 -14.69
CA VAL A 49 -9.18 16.23 -14.10
C VAL A 49 -9.41 16.55 -12.62
N GLY A 50 -8.76 17.60 -12.09
CA GLY A 50 -8.91 18.05 -10.70
C GLY A 50 -7.93 17.43 -9.71
N GLY A 51 -6.86 16.80 -10.18
CA GLY A 51 -5.79 16.24 -9.35
C GLY A 51 -4.74 17.26 -8.92
N LEU A 52 -3.81 16.84 -8.06
CA LEU A 52 -2.67 17.67 -7.62
C LEU A 52 -1.46 17.55 -8.56
N GLU A 53 -1.40 16.51 -9.38
CA GLU A 53 -0.31 16.22 -10.31
C GLU A 53 1.08 16.27 -9.64
N LEU A 54 1.19 15.63 -8.48
CA LEU A 54 2.45 15.60 -7.76
C LEU A 54 3.51 14.87 -8.58
N GLY A 55 4.67 15.50 -8.71
CA GLY A 55 5.85 14.84 -9.28
C GLY A 55 6.24 13.62 -8.47
N PHE A 56 6.86 12.62 -9.11
CA PHE A 56 7.14 11.32 -8.49
C PHE A 56 7.99 11.42 -7.21
N THR A 57 9.01 12.26 -7.21
CA THR A 57 9.87 12.50 -6.02
C THR A 57 9.06 13.13 -4.88
N ASP A 58 8.23 14.13 -5.18
CA ASP A 58 7.39 14.78 -4.17
C ASP A 58 6.34 13.81 -3.60
N ALA A 59 5.79 12.95 -4.45
CA ALA A 59 4.91 11.87 -4.06
C ALA A 59 5.57 10.88 -3.09
N CYS A 60 6.79 10.44 -3.39
CA CYS A 60 7.56 9.56 -2.51
C CYS A 60 7.87 10.22 -1.16
N ASN A 61 8.25 11.50 -1.17
CA ASN A 61 8.50 12.28 0.05
C ASN A 61 7.23 12.46 0.90
N LEU A 62 6.09 12.68 0.25
CA LEU A 62 4.80 12.75 0.93
C LEU A 62 4.44 11.42 1.61
N VAL A 63 4.57 10.31 0.88
CA VAL A 63 4.33 8.96 1.43
C VAL A 63 5.24 8.68 2.62
N GLU A 64 6.52 9.05 2.55
CA GLU A 64 7.47 8.89 3.64
C GLU A 64 7.02 9.65 4.90
N GLN A 65 6.63 10.93 4.75
CA GLN A 65 6.18 11.75 5.88
C GLN A 65 4.90 11.21 6.51
N LEU A 66 3.91 10.87 5.68
CA LEU A 66 2.63 10.30 6.14
C LEU A 66 2.84 8.95 6.83
N ALA A 67 3.70 8.07 6.30
CA ALA A 67 4.02 6.77 6.90
C ALA A 67 4.76 6.92 8.22
N GLY A 68 5.61 7.94 8.35
CA GLY A 68 6.24 8.31 9.63
C GLY A 68 5.22 8.73 10.68
N ALA A 69 4.17 9.43 10.31
CA ALA A 69 3.08 9.82 11.20
C ALA A 69 2.17 8.62 11.55
N CYS A 70 1.61 7.94 10.56
CA CYS A 70 0.79 6.73 10.76
C CYS A 70 0.92 5.78 9.56
N LEU A 71 1.69 4.71 9.74
CA LEU A 71 1.93 3.72 8.69
C LEU A 71 0.63 3.10 8.18
N THR A 72 -0.27 2.69 9.08
CA THR A 72 -1.51 1.98 8.74
C THR A 72 -2.43 2.82 7.86
N THR A 73 -2.70 4.07 8.26
CA THR A 73 -3.57 4.97 7.47
C THR A 73 -2.96 5.26 6.10
N THR A 74 -1.65 5.55 6.06
CA THR A 74 -0.92 5.81 4.81
C THR A 74 -0.98 4.61 3.87
N PHE A 75 -0.80 3.41 4.42
CA PHE A 75 -0.85 2.17 3.64
C PHE A 75 -2.22 1.93 3.01
N VAL A 76 -3.31 2.12 3.76
CA VAL A 76 -4.68 1.97 3.22
C VAL A 76 -4.98 3.02 2.17
N TRP A 77 -4.58 4.28 2.41
CA TRP A 77 -4.71 5.34 1.41
C TRP A 77 -3.98 5.01 0.10
N LEU A 78 -2.79 4.42 0.16
CA LEU A 78 -2.03 4.04 -1.04
C LEU A 78 -2.73 3.00 -1.91
N GLN A 79 -3.62 2.16 -1.36
CA GLN A 79 -4.38 1.19 -2.15
C GLN A 79 -5.30 1.87 -3.17
N HIS A 80 -5.74 3.09 -2.85
CA HIS A 80 -6.61 3.90 -3.69
C HIS A 80 -6.06 4.14 -5.10
N PHE A 81 -4.76 4.33 -5.22
CA PHE A 81 -4.14 4.73 -6.47
C PHE A 81 -4.18 3.67 -7.57
N ARG A 82 -4.48 2.42 -7.23
CA ARG A 82 -4.73 1.42 -8.25
C ARG A 82 -6.06 1.68 -8.95
N LEU A 83 -7.11 2.03 -8.23
CA LEU A 83 -8.38 2.42 -8.84
C LEU A 83 -8.20 3.70 -9.67
N LEU A 84 -7.57 4.72 -9.09
CA LEU A 84 -7.30 5.97 -9.79
C LEU A 84 -6.54 5.74 -11.10
N SER A 85 -5.44 4.99 -11.09
CA SER A 85 -4.65 4.69 -12.29
C SER A 85 -5.43 3.87 -13.31
N THR A 86 -6.32 2.98 -12.87
CA THR A 86 -7.20 2.21 -13.75
C THR A 86 -8.18 3.12 -14.47
N LEU A 87 -8.78 4.10 -13.78
CA LEU A 87 -9.77 5.00 -14.38
C LEU A 87 -9.14 6.10 -15.25
N LEU A 88 -7.87 6.44 -15.01
CA LEU A 88 -7.10 7.38 -15.83
C LEU A 88 -6.62 6.76 -17.14
N ASP A 89 -6.61 5.42 -17.23
CA ASP A 89 -6.26 4.73 -18.47
C ASP A 89 -7.33 5.00 -19.54
N SER A 90 -6.89 5.45 -20.74
CA SER A 90 -7.77 5.77 -21.87
C SER A 90 -8.57 4.55 -22.33
N ASP A 91 -8.03 3.35 -22.13
CA ASP A 91 -8.65 2.10 -22.56
C ASP A 91 -9.73 1.60 -21.58
N SER A 92 -9.86 2.24 -20.41
CA SER A 92 -10.91 1.90 -19.45
C SER A 92 -12.30 2.27 -19.98
N PRO A 93 -13.31 1.40 -19.75
CA PRO A 93 -14.69 1.65 -20.17
C PRO A 93 -15.24 2.98 -19.63
N GLU A 94 -16.01 3.70 -20.45
CA GLU A 94 -16.54 5.03 -20.14
C GLU A 94 -17.41 5.03 -18.87
N ASN A 95 -18.24 4.00 -18.68
CA ASN A 95 -19.06 3.84 -17.48
C ASN A 95 -18.22 3.77 -16.20
N LEU A 96 -17.01 3.20 -16.25
CA LEU A 96 -16.07 3.17 -15.12
C LEU A 96 -15.36 4.52 -14.99
N ARG A 97 -14.91 5.11 -16.10
CA ARG A 97 -14.24 6.43 -16.11
C ARG A 97 -15.14 7.55 -15.56
N SER A 98 -16.45 7.44 -15.71
CA SER A 98 -17.41 8.41 -15.15
C SER A 98 -17.33 8.53 -13.62
N MET A 99 -16.73 7.57 -12.90
CA MET A 99 -16.49 7.64 -11.46
C MET A 99 -15.29 8.52 -11.09
N LEU A 100 -14.44 8.92 -12.05
CA LEU A 100 -13.17 9.61 -11.81
C LEU A 100 -13.30 10.85 -10.90
N PRO A 101 -14.28 11.75 -11.07
CA PRO A 101 -14.44 12.91 -10.18
C PRO A 101 -14.71 12.51 -8.72
N SER A 102 -15.46 11.43 -8.49
CA SER A 102 -15.74 10.92 -7.15
C SER A 102 -14.51 10.22 -6.52
N VAL A 103 -13.70 9.56 -7.34
CA VAL A 103 -12.44 8.92 -6.93
C VAL A 103 -11.40 10.00 -6.58
N ILE A 104 -11.18 10.99 -7.42
CA ILE A 104 -10.24 12.09 -7.17
C ILE A 104 -10.59 12.88 -5.91
N SER A 105 -11.89 13.10 -5.65
CA SER A 105 -12.33 13.79 -4.43
C SER A 105 -12.31 12.93 -3.16
N GLY A 106 -12.06 11.63 -3.25
CA GLY A 106 -12.12 10.70 -2.12
C GLY A 106 -13.54 10.33 -1.67
N ARG A 107 -14.59 10.74 -2.39
CA ARG A 107 -15.96 10.26 -2.14
C ARG A 107 -16.10 8.78 -2.45
N VAL A 108 -15.37 8.28 -3.44
CA VAL A 108 -15.22 6.85 -3.74
C VAL A 108 -13.76 6.46 -3.49
N LYS A 109 -13.54 5.60 -2.53
CA LYS A 109 -12.21 5.11 -2.15
C LYS A 109 -11.94 3.77 -2.82
N GLY A 110 -10.73 3.61 -3.35
CA GLY A 110 -10.30 2.40 -4.04
C GLY A 110 -9.41 1.50 -3.20
N GLY A 111 -9.45 0.23 -3.51
CA GLY A 111 -8.53 -0.79 -3.03
C GLY A 111 -8.08 -1.72 -4.14
N ILE A 112 -7.27 -2.72 -3.80
CA ILE A 112 -6.75 -3.68 -4.78
C ILE A 112 -6.78 -5.11 -4.24
N SER A 113 -7.07 -6.05 -5.15
CA SER A 113 -6.97 -7.50 -4.97
C SER A 113 -6.06 -8.09 -6.04
N LEU A 114 -4.92 -8.65 -5.64
CA LEU A 114 -3.87 -9.15 -6.53
C LEU A 114 -3.87 -10.68 -6.70
N GLY A 115 -4.94 -11.39 -6.33
CA GLY A 115 -4.98 -12.85 -6.33
C GLY A 115 -4.52 -13.52 -7.62
N GLY A 116 -4.88 -12.94 -8.78
CA GLY A 116 -4.47 -13.44 -10.09
C GLY A 116 -3.02 -13.12 -10.50
N LEU A 117 -2.35 -12.19 -9.82
CA LEU A 117 -0.97 -11.79 -10.11
C LEU A 117 0.08 -12.52 -9.27
N LEU A 118 -0.34 -13.25 -8.24
CA LEU A 118 0.59 -13.94 -7.37
C LEU A 118 1.39 -14.99 -8.14
N PRO A 119 2.72 -15.12 -7.87
CA PRO A 119 3.54 -16.16 -8.49
C PRO A 119 3.04 -17.57 -8.15
N GLY A 120 3.27 -18.52 -9.08
CA GLY A 120 2.88 -19.90 -8.92
C GLY A 120 1.49 -20.23 -9.46
N PRO A 121 0.84 -21.28 -8.98
CA PRO A 121 -0.52 -21.65 -9.37
C PRO A 121 -1.49 -20.49 -9.15
N ALA A 122 -2.42 -20.32 -10.08
CA ALA A 122 -3.42 -19.25 -10.02
C ALA A 122 -4.28 -19.41 -8.76
N ARG A 123 -4.26 -18.41 -7.89
CA ARG A 123 -5.09 -18.42 -6.67
C ARG A 123 -6.48 -17.89 -6.92
N LEU A 124 -6.62 -16.88 -7.76
CA LEU A 124 -7.90 -16.35 -8.22
C LEU A 124 -7.94 -16.45 -9.74
N THR A 125 -8.96 -17.12 -10.25
CA THR A 125 -9.18 -17.37 -11.68
C THR A 125 -10.48 -16.75 -12.16
N THR A 126 -10.56 -16.53 -13.45
CA THR A 126 -11.79 -16.09 -14.11
C THR A 126 -11.98 -16.77 -15.45
N VAL A 127 -13.25 -16.92 -15.83
CA VAL A 127 -13.67 -17.38 -17.15
C VAL A 127 -14.80 -16.48 -17.68
N ALA A 128 -14.78 -16.21 -18.98
CA ALA A 128 -15.87 -15.49 -19.63
C ALA A 128 -17.12 -16.38 -19.71
N THR A 129 -18.29 -15.77 -19.58
CA THR A 129 -19.60 -16.38 -19.76
C THR A 129 -20.41 -15.54 -20.76
N ASP A 130 -21.61 -16.02 -21.16
CA ASP A 130 -22.47 -15.27 -22.09
C ASP A 130 -22.89 -13.91 -21.55
N ASP A 131 -23.05 -13.79 -20.21
CA ASP A 131 -23.54 -12.58 -19.53
C ASP A 131 -22.44 -11.79 -18.79
N GLY A 132 -21.17 -12.18 -18.92
CA GLY A 132 -20.07 -11.53 -18.21
C GLY A 132 -18.93 -12.46 -17.84
N TRP A 133 -18.61 -12.56 -16.55
CA TRP A 133 -17.46 -13.30 -16.06
C TRP A 133 -17.80 -14.06 -14.77
N LEU A 134 -17.09 -15.15 -14.52
CA LEU A 134 -17.19 -15.95 -13.31
C LEU A 134 -15.84 -15.98 -12.63
N LEU A 135 -15.79 -15.61 -11.33
CA LEU A 135 -14.56 -15.60 -10.54
C LEU A 135 -14.58 -16.75 -9.52
N ASN A 136 -13.45 -17.46 -9.42
CA ASN A 136 -13.25 -18.57 -8.49
C ASN A 136 -11.87 -18.56 -7.86
N GLY A 137 -11.79 -18.86 -6.56
CA GLY A 137 -10.55 -18.99 -5.81
C GLY A 137 -10.34 -17.91 -4.76
N ASP A 138 -9.10 -17.69 -4.34
CA ASP A 138 -8.76 -16.84 -3.21
C ASP A 138 -7.94 -15.62 -3.62
N ALA A 139 -8.23 -14.50 -3.00
CA ALA A 139 -7.43 -13.29 -3.02
C ALA A 139 -6.98 -12.92 -1.61
N PRO A 140 -5.81 -13.37 -1.15
CA PRO A 140 -5.28 -12.99 0.15
C PRO A 140 -4.74 -11.56 0.12
N TRP A 141 -4.57 -10.97 1.30
CA TRP A 141 -3.93 -9.67 1.51
C TRP A 141 -4.68 -8.49 0.87
N VAL A 142 -6.00 -8.55 0.83
CA VAL A 142 -6.84 -7.42 0.42
C VAL A 142 -7.01 -6.49 1.61
N SER A 143 -6.44 -5.29 1.54
CA SER A 143 -6.48 -4.29 2.63
C SER A 143 -7.55 -3.24 2.38
N GLY A 144 -8.09 -2.70 3.47
CA GLY A 144 -9.13 -1.69 3.44
C GLY A 144 -10.56 -2.24 3.36
N TRP A 145 -10.79 -3.51 3.67
CA TRP A 145 -12.14 -4.07 3.66
C TRP A 145 -13.05 -3.34 4.66
N GLY A 146 -14.21 -2.87 4.19
CA GLY A 146 -15.10 -2.02 4.99
C GLY A 146 -14.67 -0.55 5.11
N ILE A 147 -13.53 -0.18 4.49
CA ILE A 147 -13.01 1.19 4.44
C ILE A 147 -13.07 1.74 3.02
N VAL A 148 -12.76 0.91 2.02
CA VAL A 148 -12.80 1.25 0.60
C VAL A 148 -14.14 0.87 -0.01
N ASP A 149 -14.54 1.59 -1.07
CA ASP A 149 -15.83 1.41 -1.74
C ASP A 149 -15.74 0.50 -2.96
N LYS A 150 -14.57 0.50 -3.62
CA LYS A 150 -14.30 -0.26 -4.85
C LYS A 150 -12.99 -1.01 -4.76
N LEU A 151 -12.93 -2.17 -5.39
CA LEU A 151 -11.70 -2.98 -5.55
C LEU A 151 -11.37 -3.15 -7.02
N VAL A 152 -10.12 -2.89 -7.38
CA VAL A 152 -9.57 -3.39 -8.64
C VAL A 152 -9.13 -4.84 -8.41
N VAL A 153 -9.89 -5.78 -8.95
CA VAL A 153 -9.63 -7.22 -8.79
C VAL A 153 -8.87 -7.74 -9.99
N LYS A 154 -7.76 -8.42 -9.75
CA LYS A 154 -6.93 -9.09 -10.74
C LYS A 154 -7.13 -10.60 -10.64
N ALA A 155 -7.70 -11.22 -11.68
CA ALA A 155 -7.94 -12.66 -11.74
C ALA A 155 -7.22 -13.28 -12.95
N ARG A 156 -6.68 -14.49 -12.78
CA ARG A 156 -6.01 -15.22 -13.86
C ARG A 156 -7.01 -15.73 -14.88
N GLU A 157 -6.83 -15.35 -16.13
CA GLU A 157 -7.59 -15.85 -17.27
C GLU A 157 -6.74 -16.88 -18.04
N GLY A 158 -7.06 -18.16 -17.88
CA GLY A 158 -6.21 -19.23 -18.36
C GLY A 158 -4.81 -19.20 -17.76
N THR A 159 -3.78 -19.51 -18.55
CA THR A 159 -2.39 -19.59 -18.10
C THR A 159 -1.55 -18.36 -18.44
N LYS A 160 -2.00 -17.54 -19.38
CA LYS A 160 -1.17 -16.49 -20.00
C LYS A 160 -1.68 -15.07 -19.77
N SER A 161 -2.89 -14.90 -19.24
CA SER A 161 -3.54 -13.60 -19.12
C SER A 161 -4.04 -13.34 -17.70
N VAL A 162 -4.17 -12.06 -17.37
CA VAL A 162 -4.79 -11.57 -16.14
C VAL A 162 -5.85 -10.55 -16.52
N ALA A 163 -7.09 -10.88 -16.23
CA ALA A 163 -8.22 -9.99 -16.36
C ALA A 163 -8.33 -9.04 -15.17
N SER A 164 -8.84 -7.85 -15.42
CA SER A 164 -9.03 -6.80 -14.43
C SER A 164 -10.48 -6.40 -14.35
N PHE A 165 -10.99 -6.24 -13.13
CA PHE A 165 -12.36 -5.86 -12.85
C PHE A 165 -12.41 -4.74 -11.82
N VAL A 166 -13.42 -3.88 -11.88
CA VAL A 166 -13.75 -2.92 -10.81
C VAL A 166 -15.02 -3.39 -10.13
N LEU A 167 -14.89 -3.94 -8.92
CA LEU A 167 -15.99 -4.48 -8.14
C LEU A 167 -16.32 -3.60 -6.94
N ASP A 168 -17.55 -3.69 -6.44
CA ASP A 168 -17.90 -3.12 -5.13
C ASP A 168 -17.17 -3.85 -4.01
N ALA A 169 -16.63 -3.12 -3.05
CA ALA A 169 -16.00 -3.70 -1.87
C ALA A 169 -17.06 -4.08 -0.82
N ALA A 170 -17.98 -4.94 -1.22
CA ALA A 170 -19.13 -5.37 -0.42
C ALA A 170 -19.39 -6.87 -0.62
N LEU A 171 -20.03 -7.48 0.36
CA LEU A 171 -20.47 -8.87 0.25
C LEU A 171 -21.49 -9.03 -0.89
N CYS A 172 -21.36 -10.09 -1.66
CA CYS A 172 -22.32 -10.53 -2.67
C CYS A 172 -22.42 -12.05 -2.64
N GLU A 173 -23.34 -12.60 -3.42
CA GLU A 173 -23.48 -14.05 -3.57
C GLU A 173 -22.16 -14.67 -4.03
N GLY A 174 -21.75 -15.74 -3.34
CA GLY A 174 -20.49 -16.44 -3.62
C GLY A 174 -19.23 -15.80 -3.08
N LEU A 175 -19.27 -14.58 -2.49
CA LEU A 175 -18.10 -13.92 -1.89
C LEU A 175 -18.09 -14.09 -0.37
N SER A 176 -17.02 -14.66 0.15
CA SER A 176 -16.77 -14.74 1.60
C SER A 176 -15.49 -14.00 1.99
N VAL A 177 -15.42 -13.57 3.25
CA VAL A 177 -14.37 -12.72 3.79
C VAL A 177 -13.80 -13.33 5.06
N THR A 178 -12.49 -13.52 5.10
CA THR A 178 -11.77 -14.00 6.28
C THR A 178 -10.78 -12.94 6.73
N PRO A 179 -11.00 -12.29 7.90
CA PRO A 179 -10.06 -11.32 8.46
C PRO A 179 -8.70 -11.96 8.77
N LEU A 180 -7.62 -11.23 8.48
CA LEU A 180 -6.26 -11.61 8.86
C LEU A 180 -5.85 -10.85 10.13
N ARG A 181 -5.30 -11.58 11.11
CA ARG A 181 -4.66 -10.97 12.27
C ARG A 181 -3.19 -10.79 11.97
N LEU A 182 -2.77 -9.55 11.87
CA LEU A 182 -1.39 -9.18 11.54
C LEU A 182 -0.60 -8.86 12.82
N SER A 183 0.73 -8.96 12.74
CA SER A 183 1.61 -8.55 13.84
C SER A 183 1.61 -7.04 14.06
N ALA A 184 1.28 -6.25 13.04
CA ALA A 184 1.08 -4.81 13.07
C ALA A 184 0.02 -4.41 12.05
N MET A 185 -0.44 -3.16 12.07
CA MET A 185 -1.35 -2.60 11.08
C MET A 185 -2.73 -3.29 11.01
N ASN A 186 -3.25 -3.82 12.11
CA ASN A 186 -4.56 -4.50 12.11
C ASN A 186 -5.71 -3.58 11.70
N ALA A 187 -5.62 -2.27 11.98
CA ALA A 187 -6.62 -1.30 11.51
C ALA A 187 -6.63 -1.11 9.98
N SER A 188 -5.69 -1.71 9.23
CA SER A 188 -5.78 -1.78 7.77
C SER A 188 -6.92 -2.66 7.27
N ALA A 189 -7.61 -3.36 8.17
CA ALA A 189 -8.70 -4.28 7.85
C ALA A 189 -8.35 -5.21 6.68
N THR A 190 -7.17 -5.84 6.76
CA THR A 190 -6.68 -6.76 5.73
C THR A 190 -7.35 -8.12 5.87
N VAL A 191 -7.83 -8.65 4.75
CA VAL A 191 -8.62 -9.87 4.67
C VAL A 191 -8.13 -10.79 3.56
N THR A 192 -8.58 -12.04 3.60
CA THR A 192 -8.65 -12.92 2.42
C THR A 192 -10.08 -12.91 1.90
N LEU A 193 -10.25 -12.67 0.60
CA LEU A 193 -11.51 -12.84 -0.11
C LEU A 193 -11.52 -14.20 -0.79
N THR A 194 -12.58 -14.97 -0.60
CA THR A 194 -12.80 -16.24 -1.29
C THR A 194 -14.01 -16.10 -2.22
N PHE A 195 -13.78 -16.39 -3.49
CA PHE A 195 -14.75 -16.29 -4.58
C PHE A 195 -15.20 -17.71 -4.95
N SER A 196 -16.49 -17.97 -4.88
CA SER A 196 -17.14 -19.23 -5.25
C SER A 196 -18.24 -18.93 -6.26
N ASP A 197 -17.92 -19.06 -7.53
CA ASP A 197 -18.81 -18.75 -8.67
C ASP A 197 -19.37 -17.31 -8.62
N VAL A 198 -18.55 -16.35 -8.23
CA VAL A 198 -18.97 -14.93 -8.19
C VAL A 198 -19.16 -14.42 -9.60
N LYS A 199 -20.39 -14.04 -9.93
CA LYS A 199 -20.76 -13.47 -11.23
C LYS A 199 -20.39 -12.00 -11.31
N VAL A 200 -19.69 -11.62 -12.38
CA VAL A 200 -19.28 -10.24 -12.64
C VAL A 200 -19.84 -9.80 -13.98
N PRO A 201 -20.72 -8.78 -14.01
CA PRO A 201 -21.25 -8.22 -15.25
C PRO A 201 -20.16 -7.68 -16.18
N SER A 202 -20.39 -7.70 -17.48
CA SER A 202 -19.42 -7.23 -18.48
C SER A 202 -19.03 -5.77 -18.32
N ASP A 203 -19.91 -4.92 -17.80
CA ASP A 203 -19.66 -3.50 -17.55
C ASP A 203 -18.65 -3.21 -16.41
N ARG A 204 -18.26 -4.25 -15.66
CA ARG A 204 -17.22 -4.19 -14.61
C ARG A 204 -15.84 -4.63 -15.10
N TYR A 205 -15.75 -5.17 -16.29
CA TYR A 205 -14.49 -5.59 -16.89
C TYR A 205 -13.72 -4.40 -17.44
N VAL A 206 -12.43 -4.32 -17.07
CA VAL A 206 -11.51 -3.25 -17.50
C VAL A 206 -10.71 -3.67 -18.73
N GLY A 207 -10.27 -4.92 -18.77
CA GLY A 207 -9.41 -5.45 -19.82
C GLY A 207 -8.53 -6.58 -19.31
N SER A 208 -7.81 -7.24 -20.21
CA SER A 208 -6.82 -8.27 -19.93
C SER A 208 -5.42 -7.82 -20.32
N GLN A 209 -4.43 -8.27 -19.57
CA GLN A 209 -3.00 -8.05 -19.85
C GLN A 209 -2.25 -9.39 -19.78
N PRO A 210 -1.09 -9.53 -20.44
CA PRO A 210 -0.25 -10.71 -20.30
C PRO A 210 0.13 -10.96 -18.84
N TYR A 211 0.08 -12.23 -18.41
CA TYR A 211 0.61 -12.63 -17.12
C TYR A 211 2.14 -12.65 -17.19
N ALA A 212 2.76 -11.73 -16.46
CA ALA A 212 4.21 -11.60 -16.38
C ALA A 212 4.62 -11.62 -14.89
N PRO A 213 4.79 -12.79 -14.28
CA PRO A 213 5.21 -12.90 -12.89
C PRO A 213 6.62 -12.30 -12.73
N GLY A 214 6.78 -11.45 -11.72
CA GLY A 214 8.06 -10.80 -11.45
C GLY A 214 8.32 -9.51 -12.24
N LEU A 215 7.46 -9.14 -13.19
CA LEU A 215 7.55 -7.85 -13.85
C LEU A 215 6.95 -6.77 -12.92
N GLU A 216 7.79 -6.19 -12.11
CA GLU A 216 7.40 -5.07 -11.25
C GLU A 216 7.85 -3.76 -11.84
N ARG A 217 6.98 -2.74 -11.71
CA ARG A 217 7.37 -1.39 -12.06
C ARG A 217 8.27 -0.84 -10.94
N PRO A 218 9.48 -0.35 -11.25
CA PRO A 218 10.40 0.20 -10.26
C PRO A 218 9.75 1.28 -9.39
N GLU A 219 8.84 2.07 -9.98
CA GLU A 219 8.10 3.13 -9.30
C GLU A 219 7.28 2.59 -8.12
N GLY A 220 6.61 1.45 -8.29
CA GLY A 220 5.85 0.80 -7.22
C GLY A 220 6.74 0.36 -6.05
N LEU A 221 7.93 -0.16 -6.35
CA LEU A 221 8.90 -0.56 -5.33
C LEU A 221 9.51 0.66 -4.62
N ARG A 222 9.75 1.76 -5.36
CA ARG A 222 10.20 3.03 -4.76
C ARG A 222 9.16 3.57 -3.76
N VAL A 223 7.88 3.62 -4.16
CA VAL A 223 6.78 4.06 -3.27
C VAL A 223 6.68 3.15 -2.04
N ASN A 224 6.76 1.82 -2.22
CA ASN A 224 6.78 0.89 -1.08
C ASN A 224 8.01 1.09 -0.17
N GLY A 225 9.14 1.51 -0.72
CA GLY A 225 10.34 1.89 0.04
C GLY A 225 10.09 3.10 0.93
N SER A 226 9.28 4.07 0.48
CA SER A 226 8.91 5.25 1.27
C SER A 226 8.19 4.88 2.58
N LEU A 227 7.41 3.80 2.61
CA LEU A 227 6.78 3.33 3.85
C LEU A 227 7.83 2.93 4.90
N ALA A 228 8.87 2.21 4.47
CA ALA A 228 9.96 1.81 5.35
C ALA A 228 10.81 3.01 5.81
N LEU A 229 11.13 3.93 4.88
CA LEU A 229 11.85 5.16 5.22
C LEU A 229 11.05 6.04 6.19
N GLY A 230 9.71 6.08 6.09
CA GLY A 230 8.85 6.81 7.03
C GLY A 230 8.95 6.27 8.46
N VAL A 231 8.93 4.94 8.63
CA VAL A 231 9.14 4.33 9.95
C VAL A 231 10.56 4.60 10.46
N ALA A 232 11.58 4.46 9.60
CA ALA A 232 12.96 4.76 9.95
C ALA A 232 13.13 6.22 10.39
N ARG A 233 12.58 7.18 9.64
CA ARG A 233 12.61 8.61 9.94
C ARG A 233 11.98 8.90 11.29
N ARG A 234 10.75 8.41 11.56
CA ARG A 234 10.12 8.56 12.89
C ARG A 234 11.03 8.09 14.00
N CYS A 235 11.70 6.95 13.81
CA CYS A 235 12.63 6.44 14.83
C CYS A 235 13.85 7.36 15.00
N CYS A 236 14.45 7.86 13.91
CA CYS A 236 15.54 8.81 13.96
C CYS A 236 15.14 10.11 14.68
N ASP A 237 13.97 10.68 14.34
CA ASP A 237 13.45 11.90 14.99
C ASP A 237 13.29 11.73 16.51
N LEU A 238 12.90 10.53 16.98
CA LEU A 238 12.71 10.22 18.39
C LEU A 238 14.02 9.87 19.13
N ILE A 239 15.00 9.30 18.43
CA ILE A 239 16.34 9.01 18.97
C ILE A 239 17.14 10.30 19.13
N GLY A 240 16.97 11.24 18.22
CA GLY A 240 17.78 12.45 18.08
C GLY A 240 18.97 12.25 17.14
N PRO A 241 19.75 13.32 16.91
CA PRO A 241 20.84 13.32 15.92
C PRO A 241 21.82 12.17 16.10
N SER A 242 22.03 11.38 15.04
CA SER A 242 22.89 10.20 15.06
C SER A 242 23.38 9.83 13.64
N VAL A 243 24.26 8.83 13.55
CA VAL A 243 24.70 8.29 12.25
C VAL A 243 23.56 7.68 11.42
N LEU A 244 22.41 7.37 12.07
CA LEU A 244 21.23 6.82 11.37
C LEU A 244 20.59 7.86 10.45
N ASP A 245 20.72 9.15 10.72
CA ASP A 245 20.23 10.22 9.86
C ASP A 245 20.97 10.23 8.50
N ASP A 246 22.28 10.03 8.52
CA ASP A 246 23.08 9.91 7.30
C ASP A 246 22.73 8.62 6.54
N GLU A 247 22.56 7.50 7.24
CA GLU A 247 22.16 6.26 6.62
C GLU A 247 20.75 6.37 5.98
N LEU A 248 19.83 7.06 6.65
CA LEU A 248 18.49 7.33 6.12
C LEU A 248 18.56 8.16 4.83
N ARG A 249 19.36 9.20 4.83
CA ARG A 249 19.60 10.04 3.65
C ARG A 249 20.20 9.23 2.49
N VAL A 250 21.26 8.48 2.74
CA VAL A 250 21.92 7.65 1.71
C VAL A 250 20.95 6.58 1.16
N THR A 251 20.19 5.91 2.04
CA THR A 251 19.23 4.88 1.61
C THR A 251 18.11 5.48 0.76
N ARG A 252 17.67 6.70 1.06
CA ARG A 252 16.67 7.42 0.23
C ARG A 252 17.27 7.75 -1.15
N GLU A 253 18.48 8.29 -1.21
CA GLU A 253 19.19 8.59 -2.46
C GLU A 253 19.37 7.33 -3.33
N GLU A 254 19.71 6.21 -2.72
CA GLU A 254 19.82 4.94 -3.44
C GLU A 254 18.48 4.49 -4.02
N LEU A 255 17.39 4.58 -3.24
CA LEU A 255 16.05 4.27 -3.74
C LEU A 255 15.62 5.21 -4.87
N ASP A 256 15.95 6.50 -4.79
CA ASP A 256 15.60 7.51 -5.81
C ASP A 256 16.35 7.25 -7.14
N ASN A 257 17.56 6.75 -7.05
CA ASN A 257 18.44 6.54 -8.20
C ASN A 257 18.41 5.09 -8.72
N ALA A 258 17.84 4.14 -7.96
CA ALA A 258 17.83 2.73 -8.32
C ALA A 258 16.95 2.47 -9.56
N ARG A 259 17.48 1.71 -10.51
CA ARG A 259 16.82 1.31 -11.74
C ARG A 259 16.91 -0.18 -11.94
N ALA A 260 15.95 -0.75 -12.69
CA ALA A 260 15.92 -2.17 -13.01
C ALA A 260 16.12 -3.05 -11.76
N GLU A 261 17.07 -3.97 -11.78
CA GLU A 261 17.30 -4.92 -10.68
C GLU A 261 17.83 -4.26 -9.40
N ALA A 262 18.52 -3.12 -9.48
CA ALA A 262 19.03 -2.40 -8.32
C ALA A 262 17.92 -1.93 -7.36
N ILE A 263 16.70 -1.70 -7.85
CA ILE A 263 15.58 -1.28 -7.01
C ILE A 263 15.20 -2.33 -5.95
N HIS A 264 15.38 -3.62 -6.23
CA HIS A 264 15.09 -4.69 -5.26
C HIS A 264 16.05 -4.64 -4.07
N VAL A 265 17.34 -4.38 -4.34
CA VAL A 265 18.38 -4.24 -3.30
C VAL A 265 18.15 -2.97 -2.48
N ALA A 266 17.89 -1.85 -3.15
CA ALA A 266 17.59 -0.58 -2.47
C ALA A 266 16.32 -0.67 -1.60
N ARG A 267 15.26 -1.35 -2.11
CA ARG A 267 14.05 -1.62 -1.33
C ARG A 267 14.31 -2.51 -0.12
N ALA A 268 15.14 -3.54 -0.27
CA ALA A 268 15.55 -4.41 0.84
C ALA A 268 16.32 -3.60 1.90
N ARG A 269 17.26 -2.75 1.48
CA ARG A 269 18.02 -1.87 2.37
C ARG A 269 17.12 -0.94 3.18
N ALA A 270 16.12 -0.32 2.56
CA ALA A 270 15.17 0.55 3.26
C ALA A 270 14.42 -0.20 4.37
N SER A 271 13.98 -1.44 4.12
CA SER A 271 13.32 -2.28 5.13
C SER A 271 14.27 -2.68 6.27
N ALA A 272 15.52 -3.06 5.95
CA ALA A 272 16.51 -3.42 6.95
C ALA A 272 16.88 -2.21 7.82
N LEU A 273 16.99 -1.02 7.22
CA LEU A 273 17.23 0.22 7.97
C LEU A 273 16.08 0.54 8.92
N ALA A 274 14.82 0.39 8.48
CA ALA A 274 13.67 0.60 9.35
C ALA A 274 13.71 -0.31 10.59
N VAL A 275 14.07 -1.58 10.41
CA VAL A 275 14.24 -2.53 11.54
C VAL A 275 15.36 -2.07 12.45
N ARG A 276 16.52 -1.69 11.92
CA ARG A 276 17.64 -1.20 12.73
C ARG A 276 17.27 0.05 13.52
N CYS A 277 16.66 1.06 12.88
CA CYS A 277 16.22 2.28 13.56
C CYS A 277 15.19 1.98 14.67
N ALA A 278 14.22 1.10 14.41
CA ALA A 278 13.20 0.72 15.38
C ALA A 278 13.82 0.00 16.61
N HIS A 279 14.80 -0.89 16.41
CA HIS A 279 15.47 -1.56 17.51
C HIS A 279 16.38 -0.60 18.30
N VAL A 280 17.07 0.33 17.65
CA VAL A 280 17.85 1.37 18.36
C VAL A 280 16.92 2.24 19.21
N LEU A 281 15.75 2.63 18.65
CA LEU A 281 14.73 3.35 19.42
C LEU A 281 14.24 2.53 20.62
N ALA A 282 13.97 1.23 20.44
CA ALA A 282 13.52 0.36 21.52
C ALA A 282 14.56 0.26 22.64
N VAL A 283 15.84 0.10 22.30
CA VAL A 283 16.94 0.06 23.28
C VAL A 283 17.08 1.41 24.01
N SER A 284 17.03 2.52 23.29
CA SER A 284 17.13 3.87 23.91
C SER A 284 15.94 4.22 24.80
N THR A 285 14.74 3.71 24.46
CA THR A 285 13.52 3.86 25.28
C THR A 285 13.56 2.99 26.53
N GLY A 286 14.29 1.87 26.50
CA GLY A 286 14.39 0.92 27.59
C GLY A 286 13.12 0.08 27.80
N SER A 287 12.81 -0.31 29.04
CA SER A 287 11.71 -1.25 29.35
C SER A 287 10.32 -0.77 28.89
N ARG A 288 10.10 0.52 28.71
CA ARG A 288 8.86 1.05 28.17
C ARG A 288 8.56 0.54 26.76
N SER A 289 9.58 0.23 25.97
CA SER A 289 9.44 -0.34 24.64
C SER A 289 8.83 -1.77 24.61
N ALA A 290 8.62 -2.37 25.77
CA ALA A 290 7.89 -3.64 25.92
C ALA A 290 6.40 -3.44 26.20
N ILE A 291 5.94 -2.19 26.40
CA ILE A 291 4.54 -1.88 26.71
C ILE A 291 3.78 -1.68 25.41
N SER A 292 2.71 -2.45 25.21
CA SER A 292 1.84 -2.32 24.04
C SER A 292 1.29 -0.90 23.93
N GLY A 293 1.35 -0.33 22.72
CA GLY A 293 0.95 1.05 22.43
C GLY A 293 2.06 2.10 22.60
N ASP A 294 3.22 1.75 23.17
CA ASP A 294 4.39 2.64 23.14
C ASP A 294 4.88 2.78 21.70
N VAL A 295 5.35 3.98 21.35
CA VAL A 295 5.80 4.26 19.97
C VAL A 295 6.98 3.40 19.54
N ALA A 296 7.89 3.05 20.46
CA ALA A 296 9.04 2.20 20.16
C ALA A 296 8.61 0.75 19.92
N GLU A 297 7.68 0.23 20.74
CA GLU A 297 7.07 -1.10 20.57
C GLU A 297 6.35 -1.19 19.22
N ARG A 298 5.47 -0.23 18.92
CA ARG A 298 4.75 -0.16 17.64
C ARG A 298 5.71 -0.09 16.46
N SER A 299 6.75 0.77 16.52
CA SER A 299 7.74 0.91 15.45
C SER A 299 8.47 -0.40 15.17
N THR A 300 8.76 -1.20 16.19
CA THR A 300 9.41 -2.51 16.04
C THR A 300 8.51 -3.50 15.30
N ARG A 301 7.22 -3.57 15.63
CA ARG A 301 6.26 -4.43 14.92
C ARG A 301 6.04 -3.97 13.47
N GLU A 302 5.86 -2.67 13.26
CA GLU A 302 5.70 -2.09 11.93
C GLU A 302 6.92 -2.35 11.04
N ALA A 303 8.13 -2.11 11.54
CA ALA A 303 9.37 -2.37 10.82
C ALA A 303 9.53 -3.86 10.46
N SER A 304 9.19 -4.77 11.38
CA SER A 304 9.23 -6.22 11.15
C SER A 304 8.24 -6.64 10.07
N LEU A 305 7.03 -6.06 10.03
CA LEU A 305 6.06 -6.31 8.97
C LEU A 305 6.57 -5.82 7.61
N LEU A 306 7.27 -4.68 7.57
CA LEU A 306 7.82 -4.11 6.33
C LEU A 306 8.96 -4.94 5.72
N LEU A 307 9.59 -5.87 6.45
CA LEU A 307 10.52 -6.84 5.89
C LEU A 307 9.83 -7.82 4.93
N VAL A 308 8.61 -8.22 5.26
CA VAL A 308 7.85 -9.25 4.53
C VAL A 308 6.75 -8.67 3.65
N PHE A 309 6.43 -7.40 3.84
CA PHE A 309 5.43 -6.69 3.06
C PHE A 309 5.87 -6.51 1.60
N ALA A 310 4.98 -6.83 0.65
CA ALA A 310 5.27 -6.81 -0.79
C ALA A 310 6.58 -7.55 -1.16
N SER A 311 6.95 -8.56 -0.37
CA SER A 311 8.18 -9.33 -0.58
C SER A 311 8.09 -10.14 -1.87
N ARG A 312 9.06 -9.92 -2.73
CA ARG A 312 9.26 -10.69 -3.97
C ARG A 312 10.51 -11.56 -3.82
N PRO A 313 10.68 -12.59 -4.63
CA PRO A 313 11.86 -13.45 -4.52
C PRO A 313 13.18 -12.69 -4.51
N SER A 314 13.35 -11.69 -5.39
CA SER A 314 14.54 -10.83 -5.46
C SER A 314 14.75 -9.97 -4.21
N ILE A 315 13.69 -9.35 -3.67
CA ILE A 315 13.74 -8.57 -2.42
C ILE A 315 14.06 -9.50 -1.25
N LYS A 316 13.40 -10.67 -1.19
CA LYS A 316 13.66 -11.67 -0.15
C LYS A 316 15.11 -12.14 -0.16
N THR A 317 15.67 -12.44 -1.34
CA THR A 317 17.07 -12.82 -1.47
C THR A 317 17.99 -11.70 -0.96
N ALA A 318 17.78 -10.46 -1.39
CA ALA A 318 18.60 -9.32 -0.95
C ALA A 318 18.47 -9.06 0.56
N LEU A 319 17.29 -9.24 1.14
CA LEU A 319 17.09 -9.13 2.60
C LEU A 319 17.82 -10.22 3.36
N LEU A 320 17.69 -11.48 2.94
CA LEU A 320 18.36 -12.61 3.60
C LEU A 320 19.88 -12.46 3.53
N ASP A 321 20.41 -12.09 2.35
CA ASP A 321 21.84 -11.85 2.19
C ASP A 321 22.33 -10.77 3.16
N ARG A 322 21.63 -9.65 3.22
CA ARG A 322 21.97 -8.56 4.12
C ARG A 322 21.87 -8.93 5.61
N MET A 323 20.82 -9.64 6.01
CA MET A 323 20.59 -9.98 7.41
C MET A 323 21.49 -11.11 7.91
N ILE A 324 21.92 -12.02 7.04
CA ILE A 324 22.79 -13.14 7.39
C ILE A 324 24.26 -12.74 7.27
N ASN A 325 24.63 -12.08 6.20
CA ASN A 325 26.03 -11.83 5.85
C ASN A 325 26.51 -10.41 6.22
N GLY A 326 25.60 -9.50 6.64
CA GLY A 326 25.96 -8.16 7.08
C GLY A 326 26.42 -7.21 5.98
N SER A 327 26.06 -7.50 4.70
CA SER A 327 26.47 -6.74 3.51
C SER A 327 25.51 -5.57 3.19
#